data_ab820c464774dd07887f69f68e69df29
#
_entry.id   ab820c464774dd07887f69f68e69df29
#
_cell.length_a   1.000
_cell.length_b   1.000
_cell.length_c   1.000
_cell.angle_alpha   90.00
_cell.angle_beta   90.00
_cell.angle_gamma   90.00
#
_symmetry.space_group_name_H-M   'P 1'
#
loop_
_entity.id
_entity.type
_entity.pdbx_description
1 polymer ?
#
loop_
_entity_poly.entity_id
_entity_poly.type
_entity_poly.pdbx_seq_one_letter_code
_entity_poly.pdbx_strand_id
1 'polypeptide(L)'
;LGGYDADIIILCLNRLEDTLEAIGSALAQRGGDFHVTVLDQGSEPETIAAIARAFGTHPRFALYSAGKNLGVAGGRNLAAKLGHGGVIVALDNDAIFRDGWVVANALKRFRRSPDLGALGFAILTADGTGPDPAAWGYPKSLLPSFRERFDTTTFVGAGHAIRRAAWSAAGGYDSSLFFTWEEYDFCLAAIALGWRIAYDGALAVLHKSSAEARVQWSGERMAWFVRNRLIIARKWGASRLGLAPRIGAYLLRGRRNGCAPQVWRGVEQAFGAAIPAPRRMPDSMRRYISRNETRHRGGLMRQVVGLFS
;
A
#
# COMPACT_ATOMS: atom_id res chain seq x y z
N LEU A 1 -2.45 -20.92 -22.09
CA LEU A 1 -1.61 -20.83 -20.89
C LEU A 1 -2.56 -20.83 -19.71
N GLY A 2 -2.64 -21.95 -18.97
CA GLY A 2 -3.42 -22.04 -17.75
C GLY A 2 -2.81 -21.08 -16.72
N GLY A 3 -3.54 -20.01 -16.37
CA GLY A 3 -3.11 -19.08 -15.36
C GLY A 3 -3.42 -19.63 -13.97
N TYR A 4 -2.53 -19.41 -13.02
CA TYR A 4 -2.77 -19.66 -11.62
C TYR A 4 -3.72 -18.59 -11.01
N ASP A 5 -4.25 -18.85 -9.81
CA ASP A 5 -5.25 -17.99 -9.18
C ASP A 5 -4.68 -16.63 -8.77
N ALA A 6 -3.45 -16.61 -8.22
CA ALA A 6 -2.83 -15.40 -7.68
C ALA A 6 -1.31 -15.35 -7.85
N ASP A 7 -0.79 -14.12 -8.01
CA ASP A 7 0.62 -13.78 -7.84
C ASP A 7 0.84 -13.20 -6.45
N ILE A 8 1.72 -13.79 -5.66
CA ILE A 8 2.22 -13.19 -4.43
C ILE A 8 3.51 -12.45 -4.78
N ILE A 9 3.51 -11.12 -4.65
CA ILE A 9 4.66 -10.27 -4.99
C ILE A 9 5.32 -9.71 -3.73
N ILE A 10 6.64 -9.86 -3.65
CA ILE A 10 7.47 -9.36 -2.55
C ILE A 10 8.58 -8.49 -3.14
N LEU A 11 8.74 -7.27 -2.64
CA LEU A 11 9.88 -6.42 -2.98
C LEU A 11 11.00 -6.67 -1.98
N CYS A 12 12.21 -6.88 -2.49
CA CYS A 12 13.40 -7.08 -1.67
C CYS A 12 14.38 -5.91 -1.86
N LEU A 13 14.87 -5.38 -0.75
CA LEU A 13 16.02 -4.46 -0.72
C LEU A 13 16.77 -4.73 0.59
N ASN A 14 17.78 -5.60 0.53
CA ASN A 14 18.48 -6.13 1.70
C ASN A 14 17.52 -6.81 2.70
N ARG A 15 17.79 -6.78 4.01
CA ARG A 15 16.97 -7.40 5.08
C ARG A 15 16.76 -8.90 4.82
N LEU A 16 17.87 -9.62 4.65
CA LEU A 16 17.88 -11.03 4.25
C LEU A 16 16.95 -11.91 5.11
N GLU A 17 17.11 -11.87 6.43
CA GLU A 17 16.37 -12.74 7.37
C GLU A 17 14.86 -12.53 7.28
N ASP A 18 14.42 -11.26 7.32
CA ASP A 18 13.00 -10.92 7.17
C ASP A 18 12.46 -11.36 5.81
N THR A 19 13.25 -11.14 4.74
CA THR A 19 12.87 -11.54 3.38
C THR A 19 12.71 -13.05 3.25
N LEU A 20 13.62 -13.85 3.83
CA LEU A 20 13.51 -15.31 3.84
C LEU A 20 12.24 -15.78 4.55
N GLU A 21 11.90 -15.19 5.70
CA GLU A 21 10.66 -15.52 6.42
C GLU A 21 9.41 -15.13 5.63
N ALA A 22 9.40 -13.92 5.00
CA ALA A 22 8.29 -13.49 4.16
C ALA A 22 8.05 -14.47 3.01
N ILE A 23 9.12 -14.87 2.29
CA ILE A 23 9.05 -15.86 1.19
C ILE A 23 8.55 -17.21 1.72
N GLY A 24 9.10 -17.69 2.83
CA GLY A 24 8.67 -18.93 3.45
C GLY A 24 7.20 -18.95 3.79
N SER A 25 6.68 -17.86 4.38
CA SER A 25 5.26 -17.71 4.71
C SER A 25 4.36 -17.66 3.46
N ALA A 26 4.86 -17.05 2.36
CA ALA A 26 4.16 -17.00 1.09
C ALA A 26 4.08 -18.38 0.41
N LEU A 27 5.18 -19.12 0.41
CA LEU A 27 5.22 -20.47 -0.17
C LEU A 27 4.42 -21.50 0.67
N ALA A 28 4.24 -21.24 1.97
CA ALA A 28 3.41 -22.06 2.87
C ALA A 28 1.90 -21.86 2.70
N GLN A 29 1.44 -20.92 1.87
CA GLN A 29 0.02 -20.72 1.61
C GLN A 29 -0.60 -21.92 0.91
N ARG A 30 -1.88 -22.20 1.22
CA ARG A 30 -2.64 -23.40 0.79
C ARG A 30 -3.97 -23.00 0.16
N GLY A 31 -4.64 -23.95 -0.50
CA GLY A 31 -6.02 -23.81 -0.95
C GLY A 31 -6.21 -22.97 -2.21
N GLY A 32 -5.21 -22.88 -3.05
CA GLY A 32 -5.24 -22.23 -4.35
C GLY A 32 -3.96 -22.49 -5.13
N ASP A 33 -3.98 -22.15 -6.40
CA ASP A 33 -2.80 -22.16 -7.26
C ASP A 33 -2.22 -20.74 -7.29
N PHE A 34 -0.99 -20.57 -6.81
CA PHE A 34 -0.33 -19.27 -6.75
C PHE A 34 1.17 -19.37 -6.95
N HIS A 35 1.74 -18.30 -7.45
CA HIS A 35 3.16 -18.16 -7.70
C HIS A 35 3.73 -17.03 -6.84
N VAL A 36 4.93 -17.21 -6.29
CA VAL A 36 5.65 -16.20 -5.49
C VAL A 36 6.73 -15.57 -6.35
N THR A 37 6.61 -14.27 -6.58
CA THR A 37 7.58 -13.47 -7.31
C THR A 37 8.28 -12.51 -6.36
N VAL A 38 9.58 -12.67 -6.19
CA VAL A 38 10.42 -11.72 -5.48
C VAL A 38 11.12 -10.83 -6.50
N LEU A 39 10.97 -9.51 -6.33
CA LEU A 39 11.68 -8.52 -7.12
C LEU A 39 12.74 -7.86 -6.24
N ASP A 40 13.99 -8.20 -6.49
CA ASP A 40 15.12 -7.51 -5.89
C ASP A 40 15.33 -6.13 -6.51
N GLN A 41 15.54 -5.13 -5.68
CA GLN A 41 15.69 -3.74 -6.07
C GLN A 41 17.12 -3.20 -5.83
N GLY A 42 18.12 -4.05 -5.96
CA GLY A 42 19.52 -3.69 -5.80
C GLY A 42 20.06 -3.99 -4.40
N SER A 43 19.70 -5.16 -3.87
CA SER A 43 20.33 -5.69 -2.65
C SER A 43 21.80 -6.08 -2.90
N GLU A 44 22.53 -6.26 -1.81
CA GLU A 44 23.89 -6.81 -1.85
C GLU A 44 23.88 -8.20 -2.48
N PRO A 45 24.93 -8.58 -3.24
CA PRO A 45 25.00 -9.86 -3.96
C PRO A 45 24.79 -11.08 -3.03
N GLU A 46 25.26 -11.01 -1.80
CA GLU A 46 25.13 -12.06 -0.79
C GLU A 46 23.66 -12.33 -0.42
N THR A 47 22.86 -11.26 -0.36
CA THR A 47 21.41 -11.35 -0.10
C THR A 47 20.71 -12.09 -1.25
N ILE A 48 21.02 -11.71 -2.49
CA ILE A 48 20.44 -12.32 -3.70
C ILE A 48 20.84 -13.80 -3.77
N ALA A 49 22.13 -14.10 -3.56
CA ALA A 49 22.65 -15.48 -3.58
C ALA A 49 22.02 -16.36 -2.48
N ALA A 50 21.79 -15.81 -1.28
CA ALA A 50 21.15 -16.52 -0.20
C ALA A 50 19.68 -16.85 -0.51
N ILE A 51 18.91 -15.92 -1.04
CA ILE A 51 17.52 -16.14 -1.47
C ILE A 51 17.45 -17.18 -2.58
N ALA A 52 18.32 -17.07 -3.60
CA ALA A 52 18.37 -18.03 -4.70
C ALA A 52 18.72 -19.44 -4.22
N ARG A 53 19.65 -19.57 -3.27
CA ARG A 53 20.04 -20.86 -2.67
C ARG A 53 18.90 -21.48 -1.86
N ALA A 54 18.14 -20.66 -1.13
CA ALA A 54 17.05 -21.14 -0.28
C ALA A 54 15.81 -21.58 -1.06
N PHE A 55 15.45 -20.85 -2.12
CA PHE A 55 14.17 -21.02 -2.80
C PHE A 55 14.25 -21.21 -4.32
N GLY A 56 15.41 -21.02 -4.95
CA GLY A 56 15.56 -20.98 -6.41
C GLY A 56 15.10 -22.26 -7.14
N THR A 57 15.05 -23.40 -6.49
CA THR A 57 14.55 -24.67 -7.05
C THR A 57 13.06 -24.91 -6.78
N HIS A 58 12.40 -24.03 -6.01
CA HIS A 58 10.99 -24.22 -5.67
C HIS A 58 10.08 -23.93 -6.87
N PRO A 59 9.17 -24.84 -7.29
CA PRO A 59 8.44 -24.73 -8.55
C PRO A 59 7.47 -23.54 -8.62
N ARG A 60 7.07 -22.98 -7.47
CA ARG A 60 6.17 -21.81 -7.38
C ARG A 60 6.92 -20.52 -7.05
N PHE A 61 8.23 -20.46 -7.26
CA PHE A 61 9.06 -19.32 -6.89
C PHE A 61 9.84 -18.78 -8.08
N ALA A 62 9.93 -17.45 -8.17
CA ALA A 62 10.86 -16.78 -9.08
C ALA A 62 11.48 -15.56 -8.40
N LEU A 63 12.77 -15.39 -8.62
CA LEU A 63 13.55 -14.23 -8.20
C LEU A 63 13.97 -13.43 -9.43
N TYR A 64 13.63 -12.15 -9.46
CA TYR A 64 14.02 -11.23 -10.51
C TYR A 64 14.80 -10.06 -9.91
N SER A 65 15.73 -9.49 -10.66
CA SER A 65 16.42 -8.27 -10.25
C SER A 65 16.02 -7.08 -11.12
N ALA A 66 15.69 -5.97 -10.49
CA ALA A 66 15.47 -4.69 -11.15
C ALA A 66 16.78 -3.92 -11.37
N GLY A 67 17.90 -4.36 -10.78
CA GLY A 67 19.21 -3.73 -10.84
C GLY A 67 19.32 -2.38 -10.14
N LYS A 68 18.20 -1.83 -9.64
CA LYS A 68 18.12 -0.55 -8.92
C LYS A 68 16.85 -0.41 -8.13
N ASN A 69 16.85 0.48 -7.15
CA ASN A 69 15.67 0.83 -6.38
C ASN A 69 14.67 1.65 -7.23
N LEU A 70 13.54 1.05 -7.57
CA LEU A 70 12.44 1.68 -8.31
C LEU A 70 11.39 2.33 -7.38
N GLY A 71 11.61 2.27 -6.07
CA GLY A 71 10.59 2.58 -5.06
C GLY A 71 9.51 1.51 -4.96
N VAL A 72 8.57 1.69 -4.04
CA VAL A 72 7.47 0.75 -3.85
C VAL A 72 6.55 0.72 -5.07
N ALA A 73 6.14 1.89 -5.57
CA ALA A 73 5.23 1.99 -6.70
C ALA A 73 5.82 1.36 -7.98
N GLY A 74 7.06 1.72 -8.34
CA GLY A 74 7.73 1.19 -9.52
C GLY A 74 8.04 -0.30 -9.41
N GLY A 75 8.52 -0.74 -8.25
CA GLY A 75 8.82 -2.14 -7.96
C GLY A 75 7.59 -3.03 -8.06
N ARG A 76 6.47 -2.65 -7.42
CA ARG A 76 5.21 -3.41 -7.49
C ARG A 76 4.63 -3.43 -8.91
N ASN A 77 4.75 -2.34 -9.67
CA ASN A 77 4.34 -2.33 -11.07
C ASN A 77 5.15 -3.34 -11.90
N LEU A 78 6.46 -3.41 -11.70
CA LEU A 78 7.31 -4.37 -12.41
C LEU A 78 6.99 -5.80 -11.98
N ALA A 79 6.91 -6.07 -10.67
CA ALA A 79 6.58 -7.40 -10.16
C ALA A 79 5.19 -7.89 -10.65
N ALA A 80 4.18 -7.00 -10.68
CA ALA A 80 2.85 -7.33 -11.17
C ALA A 80 2.81 -7.69 -12.67
N LYS A 81 3.75 -7.15 -13.48
CA LYS A 81 3.89 -7.48 -14.92
C LYS A 81 4.52 -8.84 -15.16
N LEU A 82 5.28 -9.36 -14.20
CA LEU A 82 5.95 -10.66 -14.31
C LEU A 82 4.98 -11.83 -14.06
N GLY A 83 3.83 -11.55 -13.46
CA GLY A 83 2.83 -12.56 -13.12
C GLY A 83 1.57 -12.50 -13.98
N HIS A 84 0.73 -13.55 -13.89
CA HIS A 84 -0.48 -13.75 -14.70
C HIS A 84 -1.72 -14.11 -13.88
N GLY A 85 -1.59 -14.25 -12.56
CA GLY A 85 -2.71 -14.60 -11.67
C GLY A 85 -3.84 -13.58 -11.73
N GLY A 86 -5.07 -14.04 -11.55
CA GLY A 86 -6.27 -13.19 -11.54
C GLY A 86 -6.30 -12.18 -10.38
N VAL A 87 -5.51 -12.44 -9.33
CA VAL A 87 -5.33 -11.58 -8.16
C VAL A 87 -3.84 -11.34 -7.91
N ILE A 88 -3.47 -10.11 -7.64
CA ILE A 88 -2.14 -9.71 -7.18
C ILE A 88 -2.21 -9.59 -5.67
N VAL A 89 -1.41 -10.38 -4.95
CA VAL A 89 -1.27 -10.29 -3.49
C VAL A 89 0.10 -9.70 -3.20
N ALA A 90 0.13 -8.58 -2.52
CA ALA A 90 1.38 -7.95 -2.14
C ALA A 90 1.68 -8.19 -0.65
N LEU A 91 2.92 -8.51 -0.36
CA LEU A 91 3.47 -8.70 0.97
C LEU A 91 4.77 -7.90 1.06
N ASP A 92 4.96 -7.12 2.13
CA ASP A 92 6.26 -6.50 2.40
C ASP A 92 7.27 -7.55 2.87
N ASN A 93 8.54 -7.32 2.62
CA ASN A 93 9.58 -8.27 2.99
C ASN A 93 9.86 -8.35 4.50
N ASP A 94 9.23 -7.50 5.29
CA ASP A 94 9.23 -7.53 6.76
C ASP A 94 7.86 -7.93 7.34
N ALA A 95 7.03 -8.58 6.52
CA ALA A 95 5.75 -9.10 6.92
C ALA A 95 5.62 -10.59 6.58
N ILE A 96 4.87 -11.33 7.39
CA ILE A 96 4.55 -12.74 7.15
C ILE A 96 3.04 -12.95 7.22
N PHE A 97 2.49 -13.86 6.41
CA PHE A 97 1.09 -14.25 6.55
C PHE A 97 0.86 -14.92 7.91
N ARG A 98 -0.20 -14.51 8.62
CA ARG A 98 -0.53 -15.05 9.95
C ARG A 98 -0.76 -16.57 9.92
N ASP A 99 -1.32 -17.09 8.84
CA ASP A 99 -1.61 -18.51 8.67
C ASP A 99 -1.56 -18.91 7.20
N GLY A 100 -1.65 -20.22 6.93
CA GLY A 100 -1.55 -20.78 5.58
C GLY A 100 -2.81 -20.61 4.69
N TRP A 101 -3.84 -19.86 5.10
CA TRP A 101 -5.10 -19.74 4.40
C TRP A 101 -5.48 -18.31 4.00
N VAL A 102 -4.64 -17.34 4.30
CA VAL A 102 -4.92 -15.91 4.02
C VAL A 102 -5.20 -15.68 2.54
N VAL A 103 -4.33 -16.19 1.66
CA VAL A 103 -4.48 -16.02 0.20
C VAL A 103 -5.73 -16.72 -0.32
N ALA A 104 -5.98 -17.98 0.05
CA ALA A 104 -7.17 -18.71 -0.35
C ALA A 104 -8.47 -18.02 0.10
N ASN A 105 -8.48 -17.46 1.30
CA ASN A 105 -9.61 -16.72 1.83
C ASN A 105 -9.80 -15.39 1.09
N ALA A 106 -8.73 -14.68 0.74
CA ALA A 106 -8.81 -13.49 -0.12
C ALA A 106 -9.43 -13.83 -1.49
N LEU A 107 -8.97 -14.91 -2.14
CA LEU A 107 -9.54 -15.40 -3.39
C LEU A 107 -11.04 -15.72 -3.29
N LYS A 108 -11.48 -16.33 -2.18
CA LYS A 108 -12.91 -16.55 -1.93
C LYS A 108 -13.71 -15.24 -1.85
N ARG A 109 -13.12 -14.16 -1.27
CA ARG A 109 -13.76 -12.84 -1.25
C ARG A 109 -13.94 -12.27 -2.65
N PHE A 110 -12.89 -12.31 -3.47
CA PHE A 110 -12.97 -11.83 -4.85
C PHE A 110 -13.98 -12.63 -5.70
N ARG A 111 -14.05 -13.95 -5.52
CA ARG A 111 -15.05 -14.78 -6.22
C ARG A 111 -16.49 -14.43 -5.84
N ARG A 112 -16.74 -14.10 -4.57
CA ARG A 112 -18.08 -13.75 -4.07
C ARG A 112 -18.51 -12.31 -4.34
N SER A 113 -17.57 -11.44 -4.69
CA SER A 113 -17.81 -10.01 -4.87
C SER A 113 -17.12 -9.55 -6.17
N PRO A 114 -17.81 -9.64 -7.32
CA PRO A 114 -17.24 -9.26 -8.63
C PRO A 114 -16.86 -7.77 -8.71
N ASP A 115 -17.52 -6.92 -7.95
CA ASP A 115 -17.26 -5.48 -7.82
C ASP A 115 -16.05 -5.13 -6.95
N LEU A 116 -15.52 -6.11 -6.19
CA LEU A 116 -14.37 -5.90 -5.31
C LEU A 116 -13.09 -5.75 -6.13
N GLY A 117 -12.49 -4.55 -6.10
CA GLY A 117 -11.26 -4.23 -6.80
C GLY A 117 -10.01 -4.49 -5.96
N ALA A 118 -10.05 -4.17 -4.65
CA ALA A 118 -8.94 -4.42 -3.75
C ALA A 118 -9.39 -4.74 -2.32
N LEU A 119 -8.52 -5.43 -1.58
CA LEU A 119 -8.76 -5.95 -0.26
C LEU A 119 -7.53 -5.72 0.63
N GLY A 120 -7.64 -4.83 1.61
CA GLY A 120 -6.63 -4.62 2.65
C GLY A 120 -6.71 -5.70 3.71
N PHE A 121 -5.57 -6.16 4.19
CA PHE A 121 -5.45 -7.12 5.28
C PHE A 121 -5.27 -6.41 6.63
N ALA A 122 -5.54 -7.11 7.72
CA ALA A 122 -5.15 -6.66 9.04
C ALA A 122 -3.62 -6.74 9.18
N ILE A 123 -3.01 -5.62 9.49
CA ILE A 123 -1.59 -5.57 9.82
C ILE A 123 -1.50 -5.67 11.34
N LEU A 124 -1.00 -6.79 11.83
CA LEU A 124 -0.83 -7.07 13.24
C LEU A 124 0.63 -6.82 13.66
N THR A 125 0.83 -6.59 14.94
CA THR A 125 2.18 -6.59 15.55
C THR A 125 2.87 -7.93 15.31
N ALA A 126 4.19 -7.97 15.40
CA ALA A 126 4.97 -9.19 15.13
C ALA A 126 4.58 -10.39 16.02
N ASP A 127 4.11 -10.12 17.23
CA ASP A 127 3.59 -11.13 18.18
C ASP A 127 2.12 -11.52 17.92
N GLY A 128 1.45 -10.86 16.97
CA GLY A 128 0.07 -11.13 16.59
C GLY A 128 -0.98 -10.73 17.64
N THR A 129 -0.61 -10.02 18.70
CA THR A 129 -1.51 -9.70 19.82
C THR A 129 -2.56 -8.65 19.47
N GLY A 130 -2.25 -7.75 18.53
CA GLY A 130 -3.16 -6.67 18.14
C GLY A 130 -2.80 -6.02 16.83
N PRO A 131 -3.58 -5.01 16.41
CA PRO A 131 -3.25 -4.22 15.22
C PRO A 131 -1.95 -3.43 15.46
N ASP A 132 -1.08 -3.34 14.44
CA ASP A 132 0.07 -2.44 14.48
C ASP A 132 -0.41 -0.98 14.39
N PRO A 133 -0.28 -0.17 15.47
CA PRO A 133 -0.78 1.20 15.47
C PRO A 133 -0.07 2.09 14.45
N ALA A 134 1.17 1.76 14.09
CA ALA A 134 1.98 2.51 13.12
C ALA A 134 1.53 2.22 11.67
N ALA A 135 0.92 1.06 11.44
CA ALA A 135 0.41 0.63 10.15
C ALA A 135 -1.11 0.82 9.98
N TRP A 136 -1.80 1.44 10.95
CA TRP A 136 -3.24 1.70 10.83
C TRP A 136 -3.52 2.86 9.87
N GLY A 137 -3.74 2.57 8.60
CA GLY A 137 -4.01 3.54 7.54
C GLY A 137 -5.45 4.05 7.44
N TYR A 138 -6.35 3.57 8.30
CA TYR A 138 -7.79 3.84 8.26
C TYR A 138 -8.21 4.91 9.27
N PRO A 139 -9.47 5.42 9.24
CA PRO A 139 -9.97 6.31 10.29
C PRO A 139 -9.81 5.69 11.68
N LYS A 140 -9.31 6.48 12.64
CA LYS A 140 -9.07 6.01 14.02
C LYS A 140 -10.34 5.45 14.69
N SER A 141 -11.53 5.95 14.33
CA SER A 141 -12.82 5.45 14.83
C SER A 141 -13.14 4.01 14.44
N LEU A 142 -12.47 3.48 13.39
CA LEU A 142 -12.62 2.09 12.94
C LEU A 142 -11.61 1.14 13.61
N LEU A 143 -10.66 1.67 14.40
CA LEU A 143 -9.67 0.82 15.06
C LEU A 143 -10.28 -0.26 15.98
N PRO A 144 -11.35 -0.01 16.75
CA PRO A 144 -12.00 -1.07 17.53
C PRO A 144 -12.54 -2.21 16.68
N SER A 145 -12.90 -1.94 15.43
CA SER A 145 -13.39 -2.91 14.44
C SER A 145 -12.29 -3.57 13.60
N PHE A 146 -11.03 -3.58 14.05
CA PHE A 146 -9.90 -4.10 13.28
C PHE A 146 -10.02 -5.59 12.90
N ARG A 147 -10.90 -6.35 13.56
CA ARG A 147 -11.20 -7.75 13.23
C ARG A 147 -12.38 -7.92 12.28
N GLU A 148 -13.10 -6.85 12.02
CA GLU A 148 -14.29 -6.84 11.18
C GLU A 148 -13.96 -6.58 9.71
N ARG A 149 -15.00 -6.47 8.90
CA ARG A 149 -14.92 -6.12 7.49
C ARG A 149 -15.68 -4.83 7.24
N PHE A 150 -15.05 -3.90 6.50
CA PHE A 150 -15.69 -2.64 6.12
C PHE A 150 -15.17 -2.15 4.77
N ASP A 151 -15.97 -1.34 4.08
CA ASP A 151 -15.55 -0.65 2.88
C ASP A 151 -14.66 0.56 3.26
N THR A 152 -13.65 0.82 2.43
CA THR A 152 -12.64 1.84 2.70
C THR A 152 -12.19 2.54 1.42
N THR A 153 -11.38 3.58 1.53
CA THR A 153 -10.80 4.34 0.41
C THR A 153 -9.32 4.08 0.22
N THR A 154 -8.73 3.17 0.99
CA THR A 154 -7.31 2.83 0.94
C THR A 154 -7.09 1.44 1.53
N PHE A 155 -5.88 0.93 1.39
CA PHE A 155 -5.34 -0.21 2.11
C PHE A 155 -3.89 0.08 2.50
N VAL A 156 -3.31 -0.80 3.32
CA VAL A 156 -1.92 -0.67 3.80
C VAL A 156 -1.00 -1.53 2.96
N GLY A 157 0.16 -1.00 2.60
CA GLY A 157 1.14 -1.63 1.74
C GLY A 157 1.65 -2.97 2.22
N ALA A 158 1.80 -3.15 3.55
CA ALA A 158 2.42 -4.33 4.15
C ALA A 158 1.70 -5.66 3.84
N GLY A 159 0.37 -5.62 3.57
CA GLY A 159 -0.39 -6.80 3.17
C GLY A 159 -1.72 -6.43 2.53
N HIS A 160 -1.91 -6.79 1.26
CA HIS A 160 -3.15 -6.52 0.54
C HIS A 160 -3.28 -7.42 -0.70
N ALA A 161 -4.49 -7.44 -1.28
CA ALA A 161 -4.74 -8.11 -2.54
C ALA A 161 -5.52 -7.20 -3.50
N ILE A 162 -5.23 -7.29 -4.79
CA ILE A 162 -5.85 -6.48 -5.84
C ILE A 162 -6.32 -7.40 -6.97
N ARG A 163 -7.58 -7.26 -7.40
CA ARG A 163 -8.05 -7.90 -8.62
C ARG A 163 -7.27 -7.39 -9.83
N ARG A 164 -6.68 -8.28 -10.62
CA ARG A 164 -5.86 -7.88 -11.78
C ARG A 164 -6.63 -7.03 -12.79
N ALA A 165 -7.93 -7.27 -12.99
CA ALA A 165 -8.77 -6.43 -13.84
C ALA A 165 -8.88 -4.98 -13.30
N ALA A 166 -9.01 -4.80 -11.98
CA ALA A 166 -9.03 -3.47 -11.36
C ALA A 166 -7.66 -2.79 -11.45
N TRP A 167 -6.57 -3.56 -11.24
CA TRP A 167 -5.20 -3.09 -11.41
C TRP A 167 -4.96 -2.56 -12.83
N SER A 168 -5.29 -3.36 -13.84
CA SER A 168 -5.10 -3.00 -15.25
C SER A 168 -5.96 -1.80 -15.65
N ALA A 169 -7.23 -1.75 -15.21
CA ALA A 169 -8.14 -0.65 -15.52
C ALA A 169 -7.68 0.67 -14.88
N ALA A 170 -7.14 0.63 -13.65
CA ALA A 170 -6.63 1.82 -12.97
C ALA A 170 -5.23 2.25 -13.45
N GLY A 171 -4.51 1.39 -14.19
CA GLY A 171 -3.17 1.64 -14.70
C GLY A 171 -2.03 1.30 -13.73
N GLY A 172 -2.31 0.52 -12.68
CA GLY A 172 -1.35 0.20 -11.62
C GLY A 172 -1.06 1.37 -10.70
N TYR A 173 0.11 1.38 -10.07
CA TYR A 173 0.57 2.49 -9.23
C TYR A 173 1.24 3.58 -10.07
N ASP A 174 1.11 4.83 -9.66
CA ASP A 174 1.88 5.93 -10.24
C ASP A 174 3.35 5.85 -9.76
N SER A 175 4.25 5.40 -10.64
CA SER A 175 5.67 5.25 -10.32
C SER A 175 6.36 6.57 -9.94
N SER A 176 5.79 7.72 -10.30
CA SER A 176 6.33 9.03 -9.90
C SER A 176 6.21 9.29 -8.40
N LEU A 177 5.33 8.57 -7.71
CA LEU A 177 5.18 8.67 -6.26
C LEU A 177 6.34 8.02 -5.51
N PHE A 178 7.02 7.05 -6.09
CA PHE A 178 8.17 6.32 -5.58
C PHE A 178 7.90 5.58 -4.27
N PHE A 179 7.50 6.29 -3.20
CA PHE A 179 7.27 5.77 -1.85
C PHE A 179 6.16 6.56 -1.15
N THR A 180 5.25 5.85 -0.50
CA THR A 180 4.07 6.32 0.26
C THR A 180 2.97 6.97 -0.59
N TRP A 181 1.72 6.68 -0.23
CA TRP A 181 0.46 7.12 -0.87
C TRP A 181 0.13 6.49 -2.23
N GLU A 182 0.97 5.61 -2.79
CA GLU A 182 0.68 4.90 -4.04
C GLU A 182 -0.59 4.05 -3.94
N GLU A 183 -0.84 3.41 -2.80
CA GLU A 183 -2.06 2.64 -2.55
C GLU A 183 -3.30 3.53 -2.55
N TYR A 184 -3.20 4.70 -1.90
CA TYR A 184 -4.30 5.66 -1.87
C TYR A 184 -4.60 6.23 -3.26
N ASP A 185 -3.58 6.59 -4.05
CA ASP A 185 -3.74 7.07 -5.43
C ASP A 185 -4.43 6.02 -6.31
N PHE A 186 -3.97 4.77 -6.23
CA PHE A 186 -4.58 3.62 -6.91
C PHE A 186 -6.05 3.43 -6.50
N CYS A 187 -6.33 3.44 -5.19
CA CYS A 187 -7.69 3.27 -4.69
C CYS A 187 -8.63 4.35 -5.23
N LEU A 188 -8.19 5.60 -5.26
CA LEU A 188 -9.00 6.68 -5.84
C LEU A 188 -9.28 6.46 -7.32
N ALA A 189 -8.28 6.01 -8.10
CA ALA A 189 -8.46 5.69 -9.51
C ALA A 189 -9.42 4.50 -9.70
N ALA A 190 -9.28 3.43 -8.92
CA ALA A 190 -10.15 2.28 -8.96
C ALA A 190 -11.61 2.61 -8.56
N ILE A 191 -11.81 3.41 -7.50
CA ILE A 191 -13.14 3.88 -7.05
C ILE A 191 -13.80 4.74 -8.12
N ALA A 192 -13.04 5.60 -8.82
CA ALA A 192 -13.57 6.41 -9.91
C ALA A 192 -14.08 5.56 -11.10
N LEU A 193 -13.52 4.36 -11.26
CA LEU A 193 -13.95 3.36 -12.26
C LEU A 193 -15.06 2.42 -11.76
N GLY A 194 -15.57 2.65 -10.54
CA GLY A 194 -16.66 1.87 -9.97
C GLY A 194 -16.24 0.66 -9.13
N TRP A 195 -14.94 0.42 -8.92
CA TRP A 195 -14.47 -0.66 -8.07
C TRP A 195 -14.67 -0.33 -6.60
N ARG A 196 -15.03 -1.35 -5.83
CA ARG A 196 -15.12 -1.30 -4.37
C ARG A 196 -13.78 -1.68 -3.75
N ILE A 197 -13.38 -0.98 -2.70
CA ILE A 197 -12.20 -1.26 -1.89
C ILE A 197 -12.68 -1.65 -0.49
N ALA A 198 -12.18 -2.76 0.04
CA ALA A 198 -12.58 -3.22 1.37
C ALA A 198 -11.36 -3.56 2.23
N TYR A 199 -11.56 -3.56 3.52
CA TYR A 199 -10.70 -4.14 4.54
C TYR A 199 -11.33 -5.43 5.06
N ASP A 200 -10.54 -6.45 5.35
CA ASP A 200 -11.00 -7.69 5.99
C ASP A 200 -10.06 -8.07 7.14
N GLY A 201 -10.50 -7.87 8.38
CA GLY A 201 -9.73 -8.16 9.58
C GLY A 201 -9.49 -9.65 9.84
N ALA A 202 -10.18 -10.55 9.12
CA ALA A 202 -9.91 -11.98 9.19
C ALA A 202 -8.67 -12.40 8.38
N LEU A 203 -8.27 -11.57 7.41
CA LEU A 203 -7.06 -11.76 6.60
C LEU A 203 -5.94 -10.95 7.23
N ALA A 204 -4.92 -11.59 7.75
CA ALA A 204 -3.92 -10.87 8.52
C ALA A 204 -2.48 -11.24 8.13
N VAL A 205 -1.61 -10.25 8.28
CA VAL A 205 -0.16 -10.41 8.25
C VAL A 205 0.44 -9.92 9.57
N LEU A 206 1.52 -10.55 10.01
CA LEU A 206 2.34 -10.11 11.13
C LEU A 206 3.45 -9.24 10.58
N HIS A 207 3.61 -8.04 11.10
CA HIS A 207 4.52 -7.03 10.56
C HIS A 207 5.65 -6.76 11.56
N LYS A 208 6.87 -7.00 11.12
CA LYS A 208 8.08 -6.73 11.89
C LYS A 208 8.52 -5.27 11.71
N SER A 209 7.64 -4.34 12.06
CA SER A 209 7.93 -2.92 11.88
C SER A 209 9.18 -2.51 12.67
N SER A 210 10.28 -2.22 11.98
CA SER A 210 11.43 -1.55 12.59
C SER A 210 11.13 -0.07 12.78
N ALA A 211 11.72 0.54 13.81
CA ALA A 211 11.62 2.00 14.02
C ALA A 211 12.10 2.81 12.79
N GLU A 212 13.02 2.22 12.01
CA GLU A 212 13.60 2.81 10.79
C GLU A 212 12.64 2.79 9.60
N ALA A 213 11.72 1.82 9.53
CA ALA A 213 10.75 1.70 8.45
C ALA A 213 9.54 2.63 8.62
N ARG A 214 9.33 3.19 9.81
CA ARG A 214 8.23 4.12 10.07
C ARG A 214 8.44 5.44 9.35
N VAL A 215 7.38 6.05 8.84
CA VAL A 215 7.40 7.44 8.40
C VAL A 215 7.58 8.30 9.66
N GLN A 216 8.83 8.49 10.07
CA GLN A 216 9.13 9.44 11.11
C GLN A 216 8.87 10.85 10.57
N TRP A 217 8.42 11.77 11.45
CA TRP A 217 8.26 13.17 11.11
C TRP A 217 9.64 13.88 10.92
N SER A 218 10.60 13.15 10.37
CA SER A 218 11.96 13.60 10.10
C SER A 218 12.48 12.98 8.81
N GLY A 219 13.46 13.61 8.19
CA GLY A 219 14.16 13.10 7.03
C GLY A 219 13.38 13.16 5.69
N GLU A 220 13.94 12.53 4.67
CA GLU A 220 13.43 12.53 3.28
C GLU A 220 12.02 11.96 3.16
N ARG A 221 11.67 10.99 3.98
CA ARG A 221 10.34 10.35 3.97
C ARG A 221 9.23 11.35 4.21
N MET A 222 9.47 12.38 5.04
CA MET A 222 8.48 13.43 5.26
C MET A 222 8.27 14.29 4.01
N ALA A 223 9.33 14.59 3.26
CA ALA A 223 9.20 15.31 1.99
C ALA A 223 8.35 14.50 1.00
N TRP A 224 8.60 13.19 0.84
CA TRP A 224 7.79 12.29 0.02
C TRP A 224 6.32 12.26 0.46
N PHE A 225 6.08 12.15 1.76
CA PHE A 225 4.74 12.11 2.33
C PHE A 225 3.92 13.36 1.97
N VAL A 226 4.49 14.54 2.16
CA VAL A 226 3.82 15.82 1.86
C VAL A 226 3.66 15.99 0.35
N ARG A 227 4.73 15.77 -0.42
CA ARG A 227 4.74 15.86 -1.88
C ARG A 227 3.63 15.02 -2.50
N ASN A 228 3.60 13.73 -2.20
CA ASN A 228 2.70 12.80 -2.84
C ASN A 228 1.25 13.08 -2.47
N ARG A 229 0.97 13.43 -1.23
CA ARG A 229 -0.39 13.79 -0.80
C ARG A 229 -0.92 15.05 -1.50
N LEU A 230 -0.07 16.01 -1.79
CA LEU A 230 -0.42 17.22 -2.54
C LEU A 230 -0.57 16.92 -4.04
N ILE A 231 0.31 16.10 -4.62
CA ILE A 231 0.20 15.64 -6.03
C ILE A 231 -1.14 14.95 -6.24
N ILE A 232 -1.50 13.99 -5.40
CA ILE A 232 -2.76 13.24 -5.49
C ILE A 232 -3.96 14.20 -5.41
N ALA A 233 -3.95 15.14 -4.46
CA ALA A 233 -5.03 16.10 -4.35
C ALA A 233 -5.17 16.98 -5.64
N ARG A 234 -4.04 17.38 -6.23
CA ARG A 234 -4.02 18.14 -7.50
C ARG A 234 -4.51 17.29 -8.67
N LYS A 235 -4.16 16.00 -8.75
CA LYS A 235 -4.70 15.07 -9.77
C LYS A 235 -6.24 15.05 -9.74
N TRP A 236 -6.83 15.20 -8.56
CA TRP A 236 -8.29 15.20 -8.37
C TRP A 236 -8.90 16.60 -8.24
N GLY A 237 -8.26 17.60 -8.84
CA GLY A 237 -8.81 18.92 -9.06
C GLY A 237 -8.72 19.91 -7.90
N ALA A 238 -7.96 19.60 -6.84
CA ALA A 238 -7.73 20.54 -5.77
C ALA A 238 -6.92 21.76 -6.28
N SER A 239 -7.47 22.97 -6.11
CA SER A 239 -6.79 24.21 -6.44
C SER A 239 -5.66 24.52 -5.45
N ARG A 240 -4.72 25.38 -5.85
CA ARG A 240 -3.66 25.85 -4.96
C ARG A 240 -4.21 26.48 -3.69
N LEU A 241 -5.23 27.33 -3.81
CA LEU A 241 -5.91 27.96 -2.67
C LEU A 241 -6.62 26.93 -1.79
N GLY A 242 -7.28 25.92 -2.38
CA GLY A 242 -7.92 24.84 -1.64
C GLY A 242 -6.94 23.96 -0.85
N LEU A 243 -5.66 23.94 -1.23
CA LEU A 243 -4.61 23.20 -0.52
C LEU A 243 -3.93 24.02 0.60
N ALA A 244 -4.09 25.35 0.62
CA ALA A 244 -3.42 26.21 1.58
C ALA A 244 -3.64 25.80 3.06
N PRO A 245 -4.85 25.45 3.53
CA PRO A 245 -5.04 25.02 4.92
C PRO A 245 -4.26 23.74 5.26
N ARG A 246 -4.20 22.78 4.32
CA ARG A 246 -3.44 21.53 4.50
C ARG A 246 -1.95 21.79 4.54
N ILE A 247 -1.44 22.67 3.67
CA ILE A 247 -0.03 23.06 3.65
C ILE A 247 0.33 23.74 4.98
N GLY A 248 -0.50 24.66 5.44
CA GLY A 248 -0.30 25.32 6.74
C GLY A 248 -0.23 24.32 7.90
N ALA A 249 -1.12 23.33 7.92
CA ALA A 249 -1.11 22.27 8.92
C ALA A 249 0.17 21.42 8.85
N TYR A 250 0.65 21.05 7.67
CA TYR A 250 1.90 20.32 7.50
C TYR A 250 3.11 21.16 7.96
N LEU A 251 3.16 22.42 7.61
CA LEU A 251 4.26 23.32 8.04
C LEU A 251 4.29 23.50 9.55
N LEU A 252 3.12 23.69 10.18
CA LEU A 252 3.03 23.81 11.64
C LEU A 252 3.48 22.51 12.33
N ARG A 253 3.03 21.36 11.83
CA ARG A 253 3.48 20.06 12.36
C ARG A 253 4.97 19.82 12.11
N GLY A 254 5.45 20.16 10.92
CA GLY A 254 6.88 20.09 10.58
C GLY A 254 7.73 20.97 11.52
N ARG A 255 7.26 22.17 11.85
CA ARG A 255 7.95 23.07 12.79
C ARG A 255 8.01 22.47 14.20
N ARG A 256 6.90 21.89 14.68
CA ARG A 256 6.86 21.22 15.99
C ARG A 256 7.79 20.00 16.09
N ASN A 257 8.01 19.30 14.99
CA ASN A 257 8.80 18.08 14.92
C ASN A 257 10.21 18.30 14.33
N GLY A 258 10.67 19.56 14.17
CA GLY A 258 12.00 19.86 13.65
C GLY A 258 12.22 19.49 12.17
N CYS A 259 11.16 19.26 11.38
CA CYS A 259 11.25 18.83 9.99
C CYS A 259 10.58 19.81 9.00
N ALA A 260 10.46 21.09 9.36
CA ALA A 260 9.87 22.11 8.51
C ALA A 260 10.56 22.26 7.13
N PRO A 261 11.90 22.18 7.01
CA PRO A 261 12.57 22.21 5.70
C PRO A 261 12.14 21.06 4.78
N GLN A 262 11.97 19.84 5.31
CA GLN A 262 11.53 18.67 4.54
C GLN A 262 10.09 18.83 4.08
N VAL A 263 9.22 19.36 4.95
CA VAL A 263 7.82 19.69 4.58
C VAL A 263 7.81 20.71 3.46
N TRP A 264 8.59 21.80 3.57
CA TRP A 264 8.66 22.84 2.55
C TRP A 264 9.14 22.27 1.21
N ARG A 265 10.22 21.49 1.21
CA ARG A 265 10.71 20.80 0.02
C ARG A 265 9.64 19.91 -0.62
N GLY A 266 8.87 19.17 0.18
CA GLY A 266 7.75 18.37 -0.32
C GLY A 266 6.67 19.24 -1.00
N VAL A 267 6.39 20.44 -0.46
CA VAL A 267 5.47 21.39 -1.07
C VAL A 267 6.01 21.90 -2.42
N GLU A 268 7.28 22.36 -2.45
CA GLU A 268 7.91 22.82 -3.68
C GLU A 268 7.91 21.75 -4.77
N GLN A 269 8.34 20.55 -4.44
CA GLN A 269 8.34 19.41 -5.37
C GLN A 269 6.93 19.07 -5.86
N ALA A 270 5.92 19.16 -4.97
CA ALA A 270 4.53 18.91 -5.36
C ALA A 270 4.03 19.93 -6.39
N PHE A 271 4.38 21.20 -6.27
CA PHE A 271 3.96 22.23 -7.19
C PHE A 271 4.86 22.34 -8.44
N GLY A 272 6.09 21.90 -8.38
CA GLY A 272 6.98 21.72 -9.52
C GLY A 272 6.69 20.48 -10.37
N ALA A 273 5.97 19.50 -9.83
CA ALA A 273 5.62 18.30 -10.57
C ALA A 273 4.62 18.58 -11.69
N ALA A 274 4.93 18.08 -12.89
CA ALA A 274 3.99 18.02 -13.99
C ALA A 274 2.85 17.06 -13.62
N ILE A 275 1.61 17.54 -13.67
CA ILE A 275 0.42 16.73 -13.43
C ILE A 275 -0.40 16.74 -14.70
N PRO A 276 -0.82 15.57 -15.21
CA PRO A 276 -1.81 15.51 -16.29
C PRO A 276 -3.03 16.34 -15.93
N ALA A 277 -3.82 16.75 -16.92
CA ALA A 277 -5.02 17.56 -16.70
C ALA A 277 -5.83 17.02 -15.50
N PRO A 278 -6.20 17.88 -14.54
CA PRO A 278 -6.88 17.44 -13.33
C PRO A 278 -8.15 16.68 -13.67
N ARG A 279 -8.34 15.51 -13.07
CA ARG A 279 -9.54 14.69 -13.23
C ARG A 279 -10.68 15.30 -12.42
N ARG A 280 -11.85 15.41 -13.01
CA ARG A 280 -13.06 15.73 -12.23
C ARG A 280 -13.47 14.48 -11.45
N MET A 281 -13.62 14.63 -10.15
CA MET A 281 -14.08 13.55 -9.29
C MET A 281 -15.55 13.21 -9.60
N PRO A 282 -15.90 11.97 -10.03
CA PRO A 282 -17.28 11.58 -10.27
C PRO A 282 -18.14 11.67 -8.99
N ASP A 283 -19.43 11.92 -9.14
CA ASP A 283 -20.34 11.99 -7.98
C ASP A 283 -20.48 10.66 -7.24
N SER A 284 -20.40 9.52 -7.96
CA SER A 284 -20.34 8.19 -7.37
C SER A 284 -19.13 8.04 -6.42
N MET A 285 -17.96 8.49 -6.87
CA MET A 285 -16.73 8.50 -6.09
C MET A 285 -16.84 9.42 -4.87
N ARG A 286 -17.42 10.63 -5.02
CA ARG A 286 -17.64 11.55 -3.89
C ARG A 286 -18.52 10.91 -2.82
N ARG A 287 -19.62 10.27 -3.23
CA ARG A 287 -20.51 9.53 -2.31
C ARG A 287 -19.79 8.37 -1.63
N TYR A 288 -18.98 7.62 -2.37
CA TYR A 288 -18.18 6.51 -1.83
C TYR A 288 -17.21 7.01 -0.75
N ILE A 289 -16.42 8.05 -1.04
CA ILE A 289 -15.47 8.64 -0.10
C ILE A 289 -16.18 9.21 1.13
N SER A 290 -17.30 9.93 0.92
CA SER A 290 -18.09 10.49 2.02
C SER A 290 -18.56 9.40 2.97
N ARG A 291 -19.07 8.29 2.46
CA ARG A 291 -19.60 7.17 3.24
C ARG A 291 -18.51 6.42 3.99
N ASN A 292 -17.40 6.13 3.33
CA ASN A 292 -16.41 5.17 3.81
C ASN A 292 -15.16 5.81 4.45
N GLU A 293 -14.99 7.13 4.33
CA GLU A 293 -13.86 7.86 4.91
C GLU A 293 -14.33 9.08 5.71
N THR A 294 -14.95 10.06 5.04
CA THR A 294 -15.23 11.37 5.64
C THR A 294 -16.14 11.24 6.88
N ARG A 295 -17.18 10.40 6.79
CA ARG A 295 -18.10 10.13 7.89
C ARG A 295 -17.39 9.60 9.15
N HIS A 296 -16.33 8.82 8.96
CA HIS A 296 -15.57 8.21 10.05
C HIS A 296 -14.44 9.11 10.60
N ARG A 297 -14.04 10.15 9.88
CA ARG A 297 -13.01 11.09 10.33
C ARG A 297 -13.56 12.20 11.24
N GLY A 298 -14.88 12.31 11.37
CA GLY A 298 -15.53 13.38 12.13
C GLY A 298 -15.54 14.73 11.40
N GLY A 299 -16.21 15.75 12.00
CA GLY A 299 -16.34 17.08 11.40
C GLY A 299 -14.99 17.79 11.21
N LEU A 300 -15.02 18.89 10.42
CA LEU A 300 -13.83 19.66 10.02
C LEU A 300 -12.92 20.04 11.20
N MET A 301 -13.52 20.39 12.34
CA MET A 301 -12.78 20.71 13.58
C MET A 301 -11.99 19.51 14.13
N ARG A 302 -12.56 18.29 14.12
CA ARG A 302 -11.85 17.08 14.55
C ARG A 302 -10.75 16.69 13.58
N GLN A 303 -10.93 16.93 12.29
CA GLN A 303 -9.89 16.69 11.29
C GLN A 303 -8.72 17.67 11.47
N VAL A 304 -8.99 18.93 11.80
CA VAL A 304 -7.97 19.93 12.14
C VAL A 304 -7.25 19.52 13.43
N VAL A 305 -7.98 19.17 14.48
CA VAL A 305 -7.39 18.71 15.77
C VAL A 305 -6.58 17.41 15.56
N GLY A 306 -7.04 16.47 14.76
CA GLY A 306 -6.30 15.24 14.42
C GLY A 306 -5.04 15.45 13.59
N LEU A 307 -4.86 16.64 12.98
CA LEU A 307 -3.59 17.05 12.39
C LEU A 307 -2.57 17.52 13.46
N PHE A 308 -3.03 17.75 14.68
CA PHE A 308 -2.22 18.20 15.82
C PHE A 308 -1.95 17.10 16.86
N SER A 309 -2.60 15.97 16.79
CA SER A 309 -2.36 14.76 17.56
C SER A 309 -1.56 13.74 16.74
#